data_1da9da9ae4363ce444ebbba9f7f0a74b
#
_entry.id   1da9da9ae4363ce444ebbba9f7f0a74b
#
_cell.length_a   1.000
_cell.length_b   1.000
_cell.length_c   1.000
_cell.angle_alpha   90.00
_cell.angle_beta   90.00
_cell.angle_gamma   90.00
#
_symmetry.space_group_name_H-M   'P 1'
#
loop_
_entity.id
_entity.type
_entity.pdbx_description
1 polymer ?
#
loop_
_entity_poly.entity_id
_entity_poly.type
_entity_poly.pdbx_seq_one_letter_code
_entity_poly.pdbx_strand_id
1 'polypeptide(L)'
;VTSVISGTVTNPINKLIDLMEQAEQKEFAVQMHVKYKDELAVLGNKFNNMMDFTRHLIAVNNREQENLREAELRTLQMQINPHFLYNTLETVIWLIRSNENEKAISVITSLSKFFRIGLSRGRNIITLREELEHVKEYVKIQNTRYRDKIDFSIHIDEDSMLDYPIPKLTLQPLVENAIYHGIQEK
;
A
#
# COMPACT_ATOMS: atom_id res chain seq x y z
N VAL A 1 -48.98 -29.27 33.61
CA VAL A 1 -48.74 -27.83 33.36
C VAL A 1 -47.27 -27.58 33.14
N THR A 2 -46.37 -28.09 33.99
CA THR A 2 -44.90 -27.89 33.86
C THR A 2 -44.30 -28.52 32.58
N SER A 3 -44.77 -29.63 32.08
CA SER A 3 -44.28 -30.30 30.86
C SER A 3 -44.64 -29.54 29.57
N VAL A 4 -45.77 -28.85 29.54
CA VAL A 4 -46.24 -28.07 28.40
C VAL A 4 -45.43 -26.74 28.29
N ILE A 5 -45.17 -26.09 29.41
CA ILE A 5 -44.37 -24.86 29.44
C ILE A 5 -42.92 -25.15 29.00
N SER A 6 -42.36 -26.31 29.40
CA SER A 6 -41.01 -26.70 28.99
C SER A 6 -40.89 -26.90 27.47
N GLY A 7 -41.91 -27.52 26.81
CA GLY A 7 -41.88 -27.75 25.37
C GLY A 7 -42.12 -26.53 24.51
N THR A 8 -42.94 -25.59 24.98
CA THR A 8 -43.38 -24.42 24.17
C THR A 8 -42.52 -23.17 24.38
N VAL A 9 -41.86 -23.03 25.52
CA VAL A 9 -41.09 -21.84 25.83
C VAL A 9 -39.59 -22.16 26.04
N THR A 10 -39.27 -23.13 26.91
CA THR A 10 -37.88 -23.39 27.29
C THR A 10 -37.04 -23.97 26.14
N ASN A 11 -37.59 -24.90 25.36
CA ASN A 11 -36.86 -25.55 24.26
C ASN A 11 -36.49 -24.55 23.13
N PRO A 12 -37.37 -23.65 22.65
CA PRO A 12 -37.01 -22.64 21.67
C PRO A 12 -35.93 -21.66 22.17
N ILE A 13 -35.99 -21.27 23.45
CA ILE A 13 -35.00 -20.37 24.06
C ILE A 13 -33.64 -21.07 24.13
N ASN A 14 -33.57 -22.33 24.60
CA ASN A 14 -32.30 -23.07 24.62
C ASN A 14 -31.72 -23.22 23.22
N LYS A 15 -32.57 -23.50 22.22
CA LYS A 15 -32.11 -23.55 20.82
C LYS A 15 -31.54 -22.24 20.33
N LEU A 16 -32.11 -21.09 20.74
CA LEU A 16 -31.58 -19.78 20.40
C LEU A 16 -30.22 -19.54 21.05
N ILE A 17 -30.06 -19.94 22.31
CA ILE A 17 -28.77 -19.85 23.02
C ILE A 17 -27.73 -20.70 22.29
N ASP A 18 -28.05 -21.96 21.94
CA ASP A 18 -27.12 -22.83 21.18
C ASP A 18 -26.73 -22.21 19.82
N LEU A 19 -27.68 -21.58 19.14
CA LEU A 19 -27.39 -20.87 17.87
C LEU A 19 -26.53 -19.62 18.08
N MET A 20 -26.70 -18.90 19.18
CA MET A 20 -25.84 -17.76 19.52
C MET A 20 -24.41 -18.21 19.82
N GLU A 21 -24.23 -19.32 20.54
CA GLU A 21 -22.89 -19.89 20.81
C GLU A 21 -22.22 -20.40 19.52
N GLN A 22 -23.00 -20.95 18.58
CA GLN A 22 -22.50 -21.39 17.28
C GLN A 22 -22.25 -20.26 16.29
N ALA A 23 -22.83 -19.07 16.50
CA ALA A 23 -22.79 -17.98 15.54
C ALA A 23 -21.35 -17.55 15.24
N GLU A 24 -20.52 -17.40 16.27
CA GLU A 24 -19.10 -17.01 16.11
C GLU A 24 -18.29 -18.06 15.33
N GLN A 25 -18.48 -19.36 15.68
CA GLN A 25 -17.76 -20.45 15.04
C GLN A 25 -18.14 -20.67 13.57
N LYS A 26 -19.37 -20.31 13.18
CA LYS A 26 -19.92 -20.47 11.82
C LYS A 26 -19.99 -19.17 11.05
N GLU A 27 -19.17 -18.20 11.41
CA GLU A 27 -19.13 -16.88 10.73
C GLU A 27 -20.52 -16.24 10.59
N PHE A 28 -21.35 -16.36 11.64
CA PHE A 28 -22.74 -15.87 11.70
C PHE A 28 -23.68 -16.51 10.64
N ALA A 29 -23.30 -17.63 10.03
CA ALA A 29 -24.13 -18.37 9.06
C ALA A 29 -25.15 -19.30 9.72
N VAL A 30 -25.71 -18.88 10.85
CA VAL A 30 -26.73 -19.61 11.59
C VAL A 30 -28.10 -18.97 11.41
N GLN A 31 -29.15 -19.78 11.37
CA GLN A 31 -30.54 -19.28 11.27
C GLN A 31 -31.43 -20.04 12.24
N MET A 32 -32.31 -19.33 12.94
CA MET A 32 -33.37 -19.92 13.74
C MET A 32 -34.57 -20.24 12.86
N HIS A 33 -34.98 -21.52 12.86
CA HIS A 33 -36.19 -21.91 12.14
C HIS A 33 -37.44 -21.58 12.97
N VAL A 34 -38.15 -20.57 12.52
CA VAL A 34 -39.30 -19.99 13.22
C VAL A 34 -40.56 -20.79 12.88
N LYS A 35 -41.06 -21.63 13.83
CA LYS A 35 -42.26 -22.43 13.67
C LYS A 35 -43.50 -21.88 14.40
N TYR A 36 -43.30 -20.83 15.18
CA TYR A 36 -44.31 -20.27 16.09
C TYR A 36 -44.95 -19.01 15.50
N LYS A 37 -46.09 -18.63 16.02
CA LYS A 37 -46.79 -17.37 15.64
C LYS A 37 -46.99 -16.46 16.87
N ASP A 38 -46.03 -16.44 17.75
CA ASP A 38 -46.04 -15.72 19.03
C ASP A 38 -44.79 -14.84 19.18
N GLU A 39 -44.52 -14.36 20.37
CA GLU A 39 -43.39 -13.50 20.71
C GLU A 39 -42.02 -14.21 20.40
N LEU A 40 -42.00 -15.55 20.47
CA LEU A 40 -40.83 -16.36 20.11
C LEU A 40 -40.52 -16.28 18.60
N ALA A 41 -41.58 -16.19 17.78
CA ALA A 41 -41.41 -15.94 16.34
C ALA A 41 -40.79 -14.57 16.04
N VAL A 42 -41.24 -13.56 16.78
CA VAL A 42 -40.67 -12.22 16.66
C VAL A 42 -39.18 -12.22 17.06
N LEU A 43 -38.86 -12.89 18.17
CA LEU A 43 -37.48 -13.01 18.66
C LEU A 43 -36.59 -13.74 17.64
N GLY A 44 -37.04 -14.88 17.13
CA GLY A 44 -36.31 -15.65 16.11
C GLY A 44 -36.06 -14.85 14.82
N ASN A 45 -37.06 -14.10 14.35
CA ASN A 45 -36.90 -13.24 13.19
C ASN A 45 -35.91 -12.09 13.45
N LYS A 46 -35.96 -11.48 14.65
CA LYS A 46 -35.00 -10.43 15.03
C LYS A 46 -33.57 -10.99 15.13
N PHE A 47 -33.40 -12.20 15.65
CA PHE A 47 -32.12 -12.88 15.66
C PHE A 47 -31.61 -13.12 14.23
N ASN A 48 -32.44 -13.67 13.34
CA ASN A 48 -32.03 -13.91 11.95
C ASN A 48 -31.62 -12.60 11.25
N ASN A 49 -32.42 -11.54 11.42
CA ASN A 49 -32.08 -10.22 10.86
C ASN A 49 -30.74 -9.69 11.40
N MET A 50 -30.45 -9.91 12.68
CA MET A 50 -29.16 -9.53 13.28
C MET A 50 -28.01 -10.33 12.67
N MET A 51 -28.18 -11.64 12.47
CA MET A 51 -27.17 -12.49 11.82
C MET A 51 -26.90 -12.04 10.37
N ASP A 52 -27.97 -11.76 9.61
CA ASP A 52 -27.85 -11.28 8.23
C ASP A 52 -27.14 -9.92 8.17
N PHE A 53 -27.48 -9.01 9.08
CA PHE A 53 -26.82 -7.72 9.18
C PHE A 53 -25.34 -7.84 9.55
N THR A 54 -25.01 -8.72 10.50
CA THR A 54 -23.62 -8.97 10.91
C THR A 54 -22.81 -9.55 9.75
N ARG A 55 -23.34 -10.53 9.02
CA ARG A 55 -22.68 -11.06 7.81
C ARG A 55 -22.46 -10.00 6.75
N HIS A 56 -23.45 -9.12 6.54
CA HIS A 56 -23.32 -8.00 5.62
C HIS A 56 -22.18 -7.06 6.04
N LEU A 57 -22.10 -6.70 7.32
CA LEU A 57 -21.01 -5.86 7.84
C LEU A 57 -19.63 -6.50 7.67
N ILE A 58 -19.51 -7.80 7.94
CA ILE A 58 -18.25 -8.54 7.73
C ILE A 58 -17.85 -8.53 6.26
N ALA A 59 -18.81 -8.76 5.35
CA ALA A 59 -18.55 -8.75 3.91
C ALA A 59 -18.11 -7.36 3.42
N VAL A 60 -18.74 -6.29 3.91
CA VAL A 60 -18.35 -4.90 3.60
C VAL A 60 -16.95 -4.60 4.13
N ASN A 61 -16.67 -4.96 5.39
CA ASN A 61 -15.36 -4.75 6.00
C ASN A 61 -14.23 -5.47 5.23
N ASN A 62 -14.45 -6.73 4.87
CA ASN A 62 -13.48 -7.51 4.10
C ASN A 62 -13.21 -6.87 2.74
N ARG A 63 -14.25 -6.36 2.07
CA ARG A 63 -14.11 -5.65 0.80
C ARG A 63 -13.34 -4.34 0.94
N GLU A 64 -13.60 -3.58 2.01
CA GLU A 64 -12.85 -2.35 2.28
C GLU A 64 -11.37 -2.63 2.57
N GLN A 65 -11.07 -3.68 3.33
CA GLN A 65 -9.68 -4.10 3.59
C GLN A 65 -8.97 -4.51 2.30
N GLU A 66 -9.63 -5.24 1.41
CA GLU A 66 -9.05 -5.60 0.10
C GLU A 66 -8.78 -4.37 -0.76
N ASN A 67 -9.74 -3.42 -0.83
CA ASN A 67 -9.55 -2.17 -1.55
C ASN A 67 -8.38 -1.33 -1.00
N LEU A 68 -8.24 -1.27 0.34
CA LEU A 68 -7.11 -0.60 1.00
C LEU A 68 -5.79 -1.27 0.62
N ARG A 69 -5.73 -2.58 0.67
CA ARG A 69 -4.55 -3.35 0.30
C ARG A 69 -4.16 -3.14 -1.17
N GLU A 70 -5.14 -3.15 -2.08
CA GLU A 70 -4.89 -2.82 -3.49
C GLU A 70 -4.39 -1.38 -3.67
N ALA A 71 -4.96 -0.42 -2.96
CA ALA A 71 -4.52 0.97 -3.01
C ALA A 71 -3.09 1.14 -2.48
N GLU A 72 -2.73 0.45 -1.39
CA GLU A 72 -1.37 0.41 -0.87
C GLU A 72 -0.39 -0.20 -1.88
N LEU A 73 -0.75 -1.33 -2.51
CA LEU A 73 0.08 -1.96 -3.54
C LEU A 73 0.26 -1.05 -4.76
N ARG A 74 -0.80 -0.37 -5.21
CA ARG A 74 -0.70 0.61 -6.31
C ARG A 74 0.21 1.78 -5.94
N THR A 75 0.12 2.29 -4.71
CA THR A 75 0.98 3.35 -4.21
C THR A 75 2.44 2.91 -4.19
N LEU A 76 2.73 1.68 -3.74
CA LEU A 76 4.06 1.10 -3.77
C LEU A 76 4.58 0.91 -5.21
N GLN A 77 3.73 0.50 -6.14
CA GLN A 77 4.10 0.36 -7.56
C GLN A 77 4.39 1.71 -8.24
N MET A 78 3.64 2.77 -7.89
CA MET A 78 3.88 4.12 -8.41
C MET A 78 5.18 4.75 -7.89
N GLN A 79 5.75 4.28 -6.77
CA GLN A 79 7.06 4.71 -6.29
C GLN A 79 8.22 4.25 -7.19
N ILE A 80 7.99 3.29 -8.06
CA ILE A 80 8.93 2.88 -9.10
C ILE A 80 8.40 3.44 -10.42
N ASN A 81 9.03 4.48 -10.96
CA ASN A 81 8.70 4.96 -12.30
C ASN A 81 9.19 3.93 -13.34
N PRO A 82 8.28 3.13 -13.99
CA PRO A 82 8.70 2.06 -14.89
C PRO A 82 9.47 2.60 -16.10
N HIS A 83 9.07 3.77 -16.58
CA HIS A 83 9.71 4.42 -17.72
C HIS A 83 11.15 4.85 -17.41
N PHE A 84 11.40 5.34 -16.19
CA PHE A 84 12.76 5.63 -15.74
C PHE A 84 13.63 4.36 -15.70
N LEU A 85 13.08 3.26 -15.17
CA LEU A 85 13.79 1.98 -15.11
C LEU A 85 14.13 1.45 -16.51
N TYR A 86 13.17 1.40 -17.43
CA TYR A 86 13.41 0.95 -18.81
C TYR A 86 14.48 1.79 -19.50
N ASN A 87 14.37 3.11 -19.44
CA ASN A 87 15.34 4.01 -20.05
C ASN A 87 16.74 3.88 -19.48
N THR A 88 16.85 3.62 -18.16
CA THR A 88 18.15 3.40 -17.51
C THR A 88 18.78 2.08 -17.98
N LEU A 89 17.99 1.00 -18.08
CA LEU A 89 18.48 -0.28 -18.57
C LEU A 89 18.89 -0.19 -20.06
N GLU A 90 18.16 0.52 -20.90
CA GLU A 90 18.55 0.78 -22.29
C GLU A 90 19.87 1.56 -22.38
N THR A 91 20.05 2.57 -21.51
CA THR A 91 21.30 3.31 -21.40
C THR A 91 22.47 2.38 -21.05
N VAL A 92 22.27 1.48 -20.08
CA VAL A 92 23.30 0.49 -19.69
C VAL A 92 23.66 -0.43 -20.86
N ILE A 93 22.65 -0.94 -21.59
CA ILE A 93 22.88 -1.81 -22.76
C ILE A 93 23.67 -1.05 -23.85
N TRP A 94 23.34 0.20 -24.09
CA TRP A 94 24.07 1.05 -25.06
C TRP A 94 25.52 1.26 -24.64
N LEU A 95 25.79 1.58 -23.36
CA LEU A 95 27.14 1.74 -22.83
C LEU A 95 27.99 0.48 -22.98
N ILE A 96 27.43 -0.69 -22.68
CA ILE A 96 28.12 -1.99 -22.84
C ILE A 96 28.45 -2.22 -24.32
N ARG A 97 27.52 -1.98 -25.24
CA ARG A 97 27.75 -2.12 -26.69
C ARG A 97 28.81 -1.15 -27.22
N SER A 98 28.96 -0.01 -26.56
CA SER A 98 29.97 1.00 -26.89
C SER A 98 31.32 0.77 -26.18
N ASN A 99 31.51 -0.35 -25.47
CA ASN A 99 32.67 -0.66 -24.65
C ASN A 99 32.93 0.31 -23.49
N GLU A 100 31.89 1.10 -23.06
CA GLU A 100 32.00 2.02 -21.94
C GLU A 100 31.60 1.33 -20.62
N ASN A 101 32.25 0.21 -20.31
CA ASN A 101 31.85 -0.68 -19.21
C ASN A 101 31.93 -0.01 -17.82
N GLU A 102 32.90 0.86 -17.59
CA GLU A 102 33.01 1.61 -16.32
C GLU A 102 31.82 2.54 -16.09
N LYS A 103 31.32 3.20 -17.13
CA LYS A 103 30.10 4.02 -17.04
C LYS A 103 28.87 3.16 -16.81
N ALA A 104 28.77 2.00 -17.46
CA ALA A 104 27.67 1.05 -17.25
C ALA A 104 27.62 0.57 -15.78
N ILE A 105 28.77 0.22 -15.20
CA ILE A 105 28.88 -0.16 -13.79
C ILE A 105 28.46 0.99 -12.88
N SER A 106 28.89 2.21 -13.19
CA SER A 106 28.52 3.41 -12.44
C SER A 106 27.00 3.64 -12.45
N VAL A 107 26.34 3.51 -13.60
CA VAL A 107 24.88 3.65 -13.73
C VAL A 107 24.14 2.59 -12.94
N ILE A 108 24.56 1.32 -13.02
CA ILE A 108 23.94 0.21 -12.24
C ILE A 108 24.10 0.46 -10.74
N THR A 109 25.27 0.92 -10.32
CA THR A 109 25.55 1.22 -8.90
C THR A 109 24.65 2.36 -8.41
N SER A 110 24.54 3.43 -9.19
CA SER A 110 23.64 4.55 -8.88
C SER A 110 22.17 4.13 -8.85
N LEU A 111 21.74 3.29 -9.78
CA LEU A 111 20.38 2.73 -9.81
C LEU A 111 20.07 1.90 -8.56
N SER A 112 21.02 1.07 -8.13
CA SER A 112 20.88 0.27 -6.90
C SER A 112 20.75 1.14 -5.65
N LYS A 113 21.55 2.22 -5.54
CA LYS A 113 21.46 3.17 -4.43
C LYS A 113 20.15 3.96 -4.47
N PHE A 114 19.76 4.46 -5.64
CA PHE A 114 18.51 5.15 -5.87
C PHE A 114 17.31 4.35 -5.35
N PHE A 115 17.17 3.09 -5.78
CA PHE A 115 16.08 2.23 -5.31
C PHE A 115 16.18 1.89 -3.83
N ARG A 116 17.38 1.67 -3.29
CA ARG A 116 17.55 1.37 -1.87
C ARG A 116 17.06 2.51 -0.98
N ILE A 117 17.32 3.77 -1.35
CA ILE A 117 16.84 4.95 -0.63
C ILE A 117 15.35 5.15 -0.89
N GLY A 118 14.90 5.10 -2.14
CA GLY A 118 13.50 5.28 -2.51
C GLY A 118 12.54 4.26 -1.86
N LEU A 119 12.96 3.01 -1.72
CA LEU A 119 12.17 1.98 -1.03
C LEU A 119 12.26 2.10 0.50
N SER A 120 13.34 2.65 1.06
CA SER A 120 13.56 3.01 2.49
C SER A 120 12.95 2.05 3.53
N ARG A 121 12.77 0.77 3.20
CA ARG A 121 12.08 -0.22 4.04
C ARG A 121 10.69 0.23 4.50
N GLY A 122 9.96 0.99 3.68
CA GLY A 122 8.61 1.48 3.98
C GLY A 122 8.55 2.75 4.87
N ARG A 123 9.67 3.38 5.20
CA ARG A 123 9.66 4.65 5.94
C ARG A 123 9.16 5.78 5.02
N ASN A 124 8.26 6.62 5.53
CA ASN A 124 7.75 7.80 4.82
C ASN A 124 8.53 9.08 5.16
N ILE A 125 9.27 9.06 6.26
CA ILE A 125 10.13 10.17 6.72
C ILE A 125 11.58 9.68 6.67
N ILE A 126 12.44 10.46 6.06
CA ILE A 126 13.88 10.24 5.93
C ILE A 126 14.63 11.52 6.31
N THR A 127 15.96 11.46 6.40
CA THR A 127 16.75 12.67 6.62
C THR A 127 16.93 13.44 5.32
N LEU A 128 17.16 14.76 5.42
CA LEU A 128 17.51 15.58 4.26
C LEU A 128 18.76 15.03 3.55
N ARG A 129 19.71 14.49 4.27
CA ARG A 129 20.91 13.81 3.75
C ARG A 129 20.53 12.64 2.83
N GLU A 130 19.62 11.76 3.28
CA GLU A 130 19.14 10.62 2.49
C GLU A 130 18.40 11.09 1.22
N GLU A 131 17.56 12.12 1.34
CA GLU A 131 16.82 12.66 0.19
C GLU A 131 17.76 13.33 -0.84
N LEU A 132 18.76 14.08 -0.39
CA LEU A 132 19.76 14.66 -1.27
C LEU A 132 20.63 13.59 -1.95
N GLU A 133 20.99 12.51 -1.25
CA GLU A 133 21.69 11.39 -1.87
C GLU A 133 20.81 10.70 -2.93
N HIS A 134 19.53 10.54 -2.64
CA HIS A 134 18.56 9.99 -3.60
C HIS A 134 18.51 10.83 -4.89
N VAL A 135 18.41 12.15 -4.77
CA VAL A 135 18.40 13.09 -5.89
C VAL A 135 19.75 13.06 -6.64
N LYS A 136 20.88 13.03 -5.94
CA LYS A 136 22.21 12.92 -6.57
C LYS A 136 22.34 11.69 -7.46
N GLU A 137 21.90 10.52 -6.96
CA GLU A 137 21.97 9.28 -7.73
C GLU A 137 21.02 9.33 -8.95
N TYR A 138 19.83 9.92 -8.82
CA TYR A 138 18.92 10.16 -9.93
C TYR A 138 19.56 11.05 -11.00
N VAL A 139 20.11 12.21 -10.62
CA VAL A 139 20.75 13.15 -11.55
C VAL A 139 21.95 12.50 -12.24
N LYS A 140 22.75 11.70 -11.54
CA LYS A 140 23.89 10.99 -12.10
C LYS A 140 23.47 10.00 -13.20
N ILE A 141 22.37 9.28 -13.00
CA ILE A 141 21.80 8.39 -14.03
C ILE A 141 21.33 9.21 -15.24
N GLN A 142 20.56 10.28 -14.99
CA GLN A 142 20.04 11.12 -16.06
C GLN A 142 21.17 11.85 -16.82
N ASN A 143 22.20 12.32 -16.13
CA ASN A 143 23.33 12.99 -16.77
C ASN A 143 24.06 12.05 -17.74
N THR A 144 24.27 10.79 -17.36
CA THR A 144 24.84 9.79 -18.27
C THR A 144 23.95 9.58 -19.50
N ARG A 145 22.61 9.53 -19.32
CA ARG A 145 21.65 9.41 -20.42
C ARG A 145 21.66 10.59 -21.37
N TYR A 146 21.76 11.80 -20.83
CA TYR A 146 21.78 13.03 -21.60
C TYR A 146 23.18 13.50 -22.01
N ARG A 147 24.20 12.62 -21.90
CA ARG A 147 25.58 12.84 -22.34
C ARG A 147 26.21 14.05 -21.66
N ASP A 148 26.17 14.08 -20.35
CA ASP A 148 26.81 15.09 -19.50
C ASP A 148 26.34 16.54 -19.73
N LYS A 149 25.04 16.70 -20.12
CA LYS A 149 24.41 18.00 -20.34
C LYS A 149 23.81 18.66 -19.09
N ILE A 150 23.76 17.93 -17.96
CA ILE A 150 23.14 18.41 -16.72
C ILE A 150 24.26 18.94 -15.81
N ASP A 151 24.25 20.26 -15.58
CA ASP A 151 25.05 20.89 -14.53
C ASP A 151 24.24 20.91 -13.24
N PHE A 152 24.69 20.17 -12.23
CA PHE A 152 23.98 19.98 -10.98
C PHE A 152 24.90 20.21 -9.80
N SER A 153 24.53 21.15 -8.93
CA SER A 153 25.23 21.42 -7.68
C SER A 153 24.27 21.51 -6.52
N ILE A 154 24.73 21.16 -5.33
CA ILE A 154 23.99 21.30 -4.07
C ILE A 154 24.80 22.22 -3.16
N HIS A 155 24.18 23.30 -2.71
CA HIS A 155 24.71 24.18 -1.69
C HIS A 155 23.93 23.95 -0.40
N ILE A 156 24.65 23.84 0.73
CA ILE A 156 24.09 23.63 2.06
C ILE A 156 24.77 24.65 2.96
N ASP A 157 23.99 25.52 3.60
CA ASP A 157 24.54 26.59 4.45
C ASP A 157 25.09 26.03 5.76
N GLU A 158 24.42 25.02 6.34
CA GLU A 158 24.80 24.39 7.60
C GLU A 158 24.65 22.86 7.53
N ASP A 159 25.71 22.14 7.87
CA ASP A 159 25.69 20.66 7.90
C ASP A 159 24.66 20.07 8.87
N SER A 160 24.29 20.83 9.89
CA SER A 160 23.26 20.46 10.86
C SER A 160 21.88 20.24 10.21
N MET A 161 21.59 20.91 9.08
CA MET A 161 20.34 20.76 8.33
C MET A 161 20.19 19.37 7.69
N LEU A 162 21.30 18.67 7.44
CA LEU A 162 21.29 17.37 6.78
C LEU A 162 20.56 16.27 7.58
N ASP A 163 20.48 16.42 8.88
CA ASP A 163 19.85 15.45 9.76
C ASP A 163 18.36 15.75 10.05
N TYR A 164 17.82 16.85 9.49
CA TYR A 164 16.41 17.18 9.64
C TYR A 164 15.52 16.15 8.93
N PRO A 165 14.42 15.72 9.58
CA PRO A 165 13.47 14.80 8.99
C PRO A 165 12.60 15.51 7.94
N ILE A 166 12.47 14.89 6.77
CA ILE A 166 11.61 15.37 5.69
C ILE A 166 10.80 14.21 5.09
N PRO A 167 9.62 14.44 4.52
CA PRO A 167 8.93 13.43 3.75
C PRO A 167 9.79 13.00 2.55
N LYS A 168 9.91 11.69 2.33
CA LYS A 168 10.67 11.18 1.19
C LYS A 168 10.02 11.62 -0.13
N LEU A 169 10.81 11.68 -1.20
CA LEU A 169 10.38 12.11 -2.55
C LEU A 169 9.83 13.54 -2.58
N THR A 170 10.33 14.42 -1.70
CA THR A 170 9.97 15.85 -1.69
C THR A 170 10.76 16.62 -2.77
N LEU A 171 12.06 16.37 -2.87
CA LEU A 171 12.95 17.08 -3.80
C LEU A 171 12.98 16.44 -5.20
N GLN A 172 12.80 15.14 -5.28
CA GLN A 172 12.87 14.40 -6.55
C GLN A 172 11.93 14.95 -7.62
N PRO A 173 10.62 15.17 -7.38
CA PRO A 173 9.71 15.69 -8.42
C PRO A 173 10.13 17.07 -8.95
N LEU A 174 10.73 17.90 -8.11
CA LEU A 174 11.22 19.22 -8.51
C LEU A 174 12.39 19.09 -9.49
N VAL A 175 13.33 18.19 -9.19
CA VAL A 175 14.48 17.92 -10.04
C VAL A 175 14.08 17.21 -11.32
N GLU A 176 13.15 16.26 -11.26
CA GLU A 176 12.58 15.59 -12.44
C GLU A 176 11.95 16.61 -13.40
N ASN A 177 11.10 17.49 -12.89
CA ASN A 177 10.48 18.55 -13.69
C ASN A 177 11.52 19.50 -14.29
N ALA A 178 12.53 19.90 -13.53
CA ALA A 178 13.59 20.78 -14.03
C ALA A 178 14.39 20.11 -15.16
N ILE A 179 14.74 18.85 -15.04
CA ILE A 179 15.45 18.10 -16.08
C ILE A 179 14.55 17.90 -17.31
N TYR A 180 13.29 17.52 -17.11
CA TYR A 180 12.36 17.28 -18.20
C TYR A 180 12.16 18.54 -19.04
N HIS A 181 11.78 19.66 -18.43
CA HIS A 181 11.53 20.91 -19.13
C HIS A 181 12.82 21.61 -19.61
N GLY A 182 13.93 21.46 -18.89
CA GLY A 182 15.19 22.08 -19.27
C GLY A 182 15.91 21.44 -20.46
N ILE A 183 15.70 20.15 -20.70
CA ILE A 183 16.43 19.37 -21.73
C ILE A 183 15.57 19.02 -22.93
N GLN A 184 14.26 18.76 -22.77
CA GLN A 184 13.40 18.37 -23.89
C GLN A 184 12.87 19.53 -24.71
N GLU A 185 12.89 20.76 -24.19
CA GLU A 185 12.44 21.96 -24.91
C GLU A 185 13.55 22.67 -25.72
N LYS A 186 14.72 22.06 -25.80
CA LYS A 186 15.85 22.52 -26.64
C LYS A 186 16.31 21.40 -27.59
#